data_6a100639e8ab500dbe2b55ed28d840b4
#
_entry.id   6a100639e8ab500dbe2b55ed28d840b4
#
_cell.length_a   1.000
_cell.length_b   1.000
_cell.length_c   1.000
_cell.angle_alpha   90.00
_cell.angle_beta   90.00
_cell.angle_gamma   90.00
#
_symmetry.space_group_name_H-M   'P 1'
#
loop_
_entity.id
_entity.type
_entity.pdbx_description
1 polymer ?
#
loop_
_entity_poly.entity_id
_entity_poly.type
_entity_poly.pdbx_seq_one_letter_code
_entity_poly.pdbx_strand_id
1 'polypeptide(L)'
;MKRLNIGVIGLGRLGYQHAENVNKCIGANLVAVSDPFPASLERGINDFGVKGYADYKEMLADEEVEAVVVATPTQTHIDVLQDVIAAGKPIFCEKPLTFTVEECEIIMKEVEEKNLYLQVGFMRRFDPGHVAAKKMIDEGKCGKPIYLHDCQRDPNGPPPAYVPQSGGLFVDMAIHDLDVARWIMGREITEVYATGAVLKHEFLKELNDVDDGQILLRFEDGGMGLIEISRNANDVYDVRTEVIGLEKSVFVGQDQMTPFKVVGGQEITYDMSNWVLGRFKDAYVNEMQAFVTNVREGNPSPVNAYDGLMGIKLALAATKSFREDKWIKIEY
;
A
#
# COMPACT_ATOMS: atom_id res chain seq x y z
N MET A 1 14.99 -11.15 24.35
CA MET A 1 14.39 -11.97 23.26
C MET A 1 15.28 -11.91 22.05
N LYS A 2 15.39 -12.99 21.25
CA LYS A 2 16.17 -13.00 20.00
C LYS A 2 15.57 -12.00 19.00
N ARG A 3 16.42 -11.25 18.29
CA ARG A 3 15.97 -10.37 17.22
C ARG A 3 15.67 -11.19 15.96
N LEU A 4 14.70 -10.73 15.15
CA LEU A 4 14.39 -11.30 13.84
C LEU A 4 15.36 -10.75 12.80
N ASN A 5 16.12 -11.62 12.15
CA ASN A 5 17.06 -11.26 11.09
C ASN A 5 16.33 -11.16 9.74
N ILE A 6 16.35 -9.99 9.14
CA ILE A 6 15.55 -9.67 7.94
C ILE A 6 16.48 -9.37 6.77
N GLY A 7 16.17 -9.95 5.60
CA GLY A 7 16.73 -9.60 4.30
C GLY A 7 15.76 -8.73 3.50
N VAL A 8 16.26 -7.78 2.71
CA VAL A 8 15.44 -6.93 1.81
C VAL A 8 15.79 -7.23 0.37
N ILE A 9 14.79 -7.59 -0.44
CA ILE A 9 14.89 -7.83 -1.89
C ILE A 9 14.35 -6.63 -2.65
N GLY A 10 15.22 -6.02 -3.46
CA GLY A 10 14.95 -4.77 -4.18
C GLY A 10 15.32 -3.54 -3.35
N LEU A 11 16.27 -2.74 -3.85
CA LEU A 11 16.76 -1.51 -3.21
C LEU A 11 16.37 -0.26 -4.02
N GLY A 12 15.25 -0.33 -4.69
CA GLY A 12 14.61 0.84 -5.25
C GLY A 12 14.20 1.83 -4.15
N ARG A 13 13.41 2.84 -4.50
CA ARG A 13 12.99 3.89 -3.57
C ARG A 13 12.35 3.36 -2.28
N LEU A 14 11.35 2.47 -2.40
CA LEU A 14 10.64 1.91 -1.24
C LEU A 14 11.44 0.82 -0.54
N GLY A 15 12.14 -0.05 -1.27
CA GLY A 15 12.95 -1.09 -0.64
C GLY A 15 14.10 -0.52 0.20
N TYR A 16 14.73 0.55 -0.24
CA TYR A 16 15.72 1.27 0.56
C TYR A 16 15.09 1.86 1.84
N GLN A 17 13.88 2.46 1.72
CA GLN A 17 13.14 2.96 2.88
C GLN A 17 12.75 1.84 3.86
N HIS A 18 12.36 0.67 3.35
CA HIS A 18 12.08 -0.50 4.19
C HIS A 18 13.35 -1.01 4.90
N ALA A 19 14.49 -1.04 4.23
CA ALA A 19 15.77 -1.37 4.88
C ALA A 19 16.09 -0.41 6.04
N GLU A 20 15.90 0.90 5.84
CA GLU A 20 16.01 1.88 6.93
C GLU A 20 14.98 1.63 8.06
N ASN A 21 13.75 1.27 7.71
CA ASN A 21 12.70 1.03 8.70
C ASN A 21 12.97 -0.25 9.51
N VAL A 22 13.47 -1.32 8.90
CA VAL A 22 13.92 -2.53 9.61
C VAL A 22 14.93 -2.16 10.71
N ASN A 23 15.91 -1.31 10.41
CA ASN A 23 16.88 -0.84 11.39
C ASN A 23 16.28 -0.02 12.55
N LYS A 24 15.12 0.59 12.36
CA LYS A 24 14.41 1.34 13.39
C LYS A 24 13.50 0.45 14.24
N CYS A 25 13.14 -0.75 13.75
CA CYS A 25 12.20 -1.65 14.44
C CYS A 25 12.81 -2.30 15.67
N ILE A 26 12.04 -2.29 16.75
CA ILE A 26 12.39 -3.00 17.98
C ILE A 26 12.29 -4.50 17.73
N GLY A 27 13.39 -5.21 17.95
CA GLY A 27 13.41 -6.67 17.82
C GLY A 27 13.72 -7.18 16.41
N ALA A 28 14.18 -6.33 15.51
CA ALA A 28 14.70 -6.70 14.20
C ALA A 28 16.20 -6.40 14.03
N ASN A 29 16.85 -7.10 13.11
CA ASN A 29 18.15 -6.78 12.54
C ASN A 29 18.01 -6.83 11.01
N LEU A 30 18.47 -5.81 10.31
CA LEU A 30 18.76 -5.92 8.89
C LEU A 30 20.08 -6.67 8.77
N VAL A 31 20.10 -7.82 8.09
CA VAL A 31 21.31 -8.65 7.94
C VAL A 31 21.78 -8.78 6.50
N ALA A 32 20.87 -8.58 5.55
CA ALA A 32 21.17 -8.74 4.13
C ALA A 32 20.31 -7.82 3.26
N VAL A 33 20.86 -7.44 2.11
CA VAL A 33 20.14 -6.73 1.04
C VAL A 33 20.44 -7.38 -0.30
N SER A 34 19.47 -7.36 -1.22
CA SER A 34 19.66 -7.87 -2.57
C SER A 34 19.10 -6.93 -3.62
N ASP A 35 19.90 -6.66 -4.64
CA ASP A 35 19.49 -5.89 -5.82
C ASP A 35 20.37 -6.28 -7.02
N PRO A 36 19.81 -6.53 -8.23
CA PRO A 36 20.59 -6.88 -9.41
C PRO A 36 21.39 -5.69 -9.99
N PHE A 37 21.04 -4.44 -9.58
CA PHE A 37 21.76 -3.26 -10.03
C PHE A 37 22.93 -2.94 -9.10
N PRO A 38 24.21 -3.01 -9.61
CA PRO A 38 25.38 -2.84 -8.76
C PRO A 38 25.39 -1.55 -7.93
N ALA A 39 24.96 -0.43 -8.51
CA ALA A 39 24.95 0.86 -7.80
C ALA A 39 23.97 0.89 -6.63
N SER A 40 22.80 0.27 -6.76
CA SER A 40 21.82 0.15 -5.67
C SER A 40 22.33 -0.79 -4.58
N LEU A 41 22.90 -1.92 -4.99
CA LEU A 41 23.46 -2.89 -4.07
C LEU A 41 24.64 -2.32 -3.27
N GLU A 42 25.61 -1.68 -3.93
CA GLU A 42 26.76 -1.05 -3.30
C GLU A 42 26.34 0.02 -2.28
N ARG A 43 25.35 0.86 -2.65
CA ARG A 43 24.78 1.83 -1.72
C ARG A 43 24.20 1.15 -0.50
N GLY A 44 23.39 0.10 -0.67
CA GLY A 44 22.78 -0.62 0.44
C GLY A 44 23.83 -1.28 1.36
N ILE A 45 24.86 -1.91 0.81
CA ILE A 45 25.96 -2.49 1.59
C ILE A 45 26.68 -1.41 2.41
N ASN A 46 27.02 -0.29 1.78
CA ASN A 46 27.79 0.76 2.43
C ASN A 46 27.00 1.50 3.52
N ASP A 47 25.73 1.82 3.24
CA ASP A 47 24.91 2.61 4.15
C ASP A 47 24.42 1.79 5.36
N PHE A 48 24.17 0.48 5.17
CA PHE A 48 23.66 -0.39 6.24
C PHE A 48 24.71 -1.28 6.87
N GLY A 49 25.87 -1.49 6.25
CA GLY A 49 26.94 -2.36 6.78
C GLY A 49 26.55 -3.85 6.82
N VAL A 50 25.74 -4.32 5.86
CA VAL A 50 25.18 -5.67 5.83
C VAL A 50 25.68 -6.46 4.63
N LYS A 51 25.38 -7.77 4.58
CA LYS A 51 25.68 -8.61 3.42
C LYS A 51 24.91 -8.14 2.19
N GLY A 52 25.53 -8.17 1.02
CA GLY A 52 24.92 -7.84 -0.26
C GLY A 52 24.90 -8.99 -1.23
N TYR A 53 23.81 -9.19 -1.95
CA TYR A 53 23.62 -10.25 -2.92
C TYR A 53 23.09 -9.67 -4.24
N ALA A 54 23.77 -9.99 -5.35
CA ALA A 54 23.27 -9.60 -6.68
C ALA A 54 22.06 -10.47 -7.10
N ASP A 55 22.04 -11.73 -6.66
CA ASP A 55 20.93 -12.67 -6.82
C ASP A 55 20.27 -12.91 -5.46
N TYR A 56 18.99 -12.59 -5.37
CA TYR A 56 18.21 -12.81 -4.14
C TYR A 56 18.11 -14.29 -3.75
N LYS A 57 18.26 -15.22 -4.68
CA LYS A 57 18.25 -16.66 -4.38
C LYS A 57 19.44 -17.07 -3.51
N GLU A 58 20.59 -16.44 -3.70
CA GLU A 58 21.76 -16.64 -2.82
C GLU A 58 21.46 -16.09 -1.41
N MET A 59 20.78 -14.95 -1.31
CA MET A 59 20.33 -14.41 -0.02
C MET A 59 19.32 -15.32 0.67
N LEU A 60 18.38 -15.93 -0.08
CA LEU A 60 17.41 -16.88 0.47
C LEU A 60 18.06 -18.15 1.01
N ALA A 61 19.21 -18.56 0.43
CA ALA A 61 19.99 -19.70 0.91
C ALA A 61 20.83 -19.39 2.16
N ASP A 62 21.00 -18.13 2.53
CA ASP A 62 21.69 -17.75 3.76
C ASP A 62 20.80 -18.06 4.99
N GLU A 63 21.29 -18.95 5.86
CA GLU A 63 20.57 -19.35 7.08
C GLU A 63 20.43 -18.20 8.11
N GLU A 64 21.25 -17.15 7.99
CA GLU A 64 21.13 -15.99 8.85
C GLU A 64 19.87 -15.16 8.55
N VAL A 65 19.36 -15.22 7.31
CA VAL A 65 18.13 -14.52 6.90
C VAL A 65 16.91 -15.32 7.34
N GLU A 66 16.18 -14.84 8.34
CA GLU A 66 15.02 -15.52 8.95
C GLU A 66 13.68 -15.07 8.34
N ALA A 67 13.58 -13.85 7.82
CA ALA A 67 12.40 -13.29 7.17
C ALA A 67 12.79 -12.34 6.04
N VAL A 68 11.86 -12.02 5.14
CA VAL A 68 12.18 -11.26 3.92
C VAL A 68 11.17 -10.14 3.68
N VAL A 69 11.69 -8.99 3.25
CA VAL A 69 10.92 -7.88 2.68
C VAL A 69 11.10 -7.90 1.17
N VAL A 70 10.01 -8.00 0.41
CA VAL A 70 9.98 -7.96 -1.05
C VAL A 70 9.48 -6.58 -1.50
N ALA A 71 10.36 -5.81 -2.15
CA ALA A 71 10.08 -4.47 -2.67
C ALA A 71 10.65 -4.30 -4.09
N THR A 72 10.53 -5.33 -4.89
CA THR A 72 10.91 -5.37 -6.30
C THR A 72 9.81 -4.75 -7.18
N PRO A 73 10.02 -4.55 -8.50
CA PRO A 73 8.91 -4.21 -9.39
C PRO A 73 7.83 -5.28 -9.38
N THR A 74 6.55 -4.87 -9.35
CA THR A 74 5.40 -5.78 -9.19
C THR A 74 5.36 -6.95 -10.17
N GLN A 75 5.82 -6.72 -11.40
CA GLN A 75 5.90 -7.78 -12.44
C GLN A 75 6.81 -8.96 -12.06
N THR A 76 7.68 -8.78 -11.09
CA THR A 76 8.56 -9.85 -10.60
C THR A 76 8.07 -10.47 -9.30
N HIS A 77 6.99 -9.94 -8.71
CA HIS A 77 6.53 -10.40 -7.41
C HIS A 77 6.15 -11.88 -7.42
N ILE A 78 5.46 -12.37 -8.47
CA ILE A 78 5.03 -13.78 -8.53
C ILE A 78 6.22 -14.74 -8.39
N ASP A 79 7.28 -14.54 -9.18
CA ASP A 79 8.45 -15.41 -9.17
C ASP A 79 9.21 -15.29 -7.84
N VAL A 80 9.45 -14.07 -7.37
CA VAL A 80 10.16 -13.80 -6.11
C VAL A 80 9.40 -14.39 -4.92
N LEU A 81 8.08 -14.20 -4.86
CA LEU A 81 7.24 -14.72 -3.78
C LEU A 81 7.25 -16.25 -3.75
N GLN A 82 7.14 -16.91 -4.90
CA GLN A 82 7.22 -18.37 -4.97
C GLN A 82 8.57 -18.91 -4.47
N ASP A 83 9.69 -18.26 -4.83
CA ASP A 83 11.00 -18.64 -4.33
C ASP A 83 11.13 -18.42 -2.80
N VAL A 84 10.59 -17.31 -2.27
CA VAL A 84 10.57 -17.04 -0.81
C VAL A 84 9.71 -18.04 -0.07
N ILE A 85 8.52 -18.37 -0.62
CA ILE A 85 7.60 -19.38 -0.09
C ILE A 85 8.29 -20.76 -0.11
N ALA A 86 9.01 -21.10 -1.19
CA ALA A 86 9.79 -22.33 -1.27
C ALA A 86 10.86 -22.41 -0.18
N ALA A 87 11.53 -21.30 0.11
CA ALA A 87 12.53 -21.18 1.18
C ALA A 87 11.93 -21.19 2.60
N GLY A 88 10.59 -21.12 2.74
CA GLY A 88 9.90 -21.22 4.04
C GLY A 88 10.09 -20.01 4.95
N LYS A 89 10.36 -18.83 4.38
CA LYS A 89 10.62 -17.62 5.16
C LYS A 89 9.36 -16.73 5.24
N PRO A 90 9.02 -16.14 6.43
CA PRO A 90 8.00 -15.11 6.55
C PRO A 90 8.22 -13.94 5.60
N ILE A 91 7.13 -13.39 5.06
CA ILE A 91 7.15 -12.43 3.96
C ILE A 91 6.45 -11.13 4.35
N PHE A 92 7.12 -10.00 4.14
CA PHE A 92 6.48 -8.73 3.88
C PHE A 92 6.61 -8.44 2.38
N CYS A 93 5.51 -8.10 1.70
CA CYS A 93 5.51 -7.79 0.28
C CYS A 93 4.86 -6.44 0.01
N GLU A 94 5.51 -5.57 -0.76
CA GLU A 94 4.92 -4.32 -1.22
C GLU A 94 3.68 -4.57 -2.11
N LYS A 95 2.79 -3.59 -2.11
CA LYS A 95 1.61 -3.59 -2.97
C LYS A 95 1.97 -3.20 -4.43
N PRO A 96 1.17 -3.61 -5.41
CA PRO A 96 0.19 -4.71 -5.35
C PRO A 96 0.89 -6.05 -5.12
N LEU A 97 0.19 -7.00 -4.48
CA LEU A 97 0.77 -8.32 -4.22
C LEU A 97 1.24 -8.98 -5.52
N THR A 98 0.40 -8.95 -6.56
CA THR A 98 0.72 -9.29 -7.95
C THR A 98 -0.14 -8.45 -8.90
N PHE A 99 0.01 -8.60 -10.23
CA PHE A 99 -0.79 -7.85 -11.19
C PHE A 99 -2.10 -8.51 -11.61
N THR A 100 -2.27 -9.79 -11.33
CA THR A 100 -3.48 -10.53 -11.72
C THR A 100 -4.14 -11.20 -10.52
N VAL A 101 -5.44 -11.45 -10.65
CA VAL A 101 -6.22 -12.19 -9.63
C VAL A 101 -5.69 -13.61 -9.51
N GLU A 102 -5.40 -14.25 -10.64
CA GLU A 102 -4.93 -15.62 -10.71
C GLU A 102 -3.58 -15.81 -10.01
N GLU A 103 -2.64 -14.88 -10.21
CA GLU A 103 -1.35 -14.89 -9.51
C GLU A 103 -1.53 -14.72 -8.00
N CYS A 104 -2.42 -13.80 -7.57
CA CYS A 104 -2.73 -13.64 -6.14
C CYS A 104 -3.32 -14.91 -5.53
N GLU A 105 -4.22 -15.60 -6.24
CA GLU A 105 -4.81 -16.87 -5.79
C GLU A 105 -3.74 -17.96 -5.64
N ILE A 106 -2.77 -18.03 -6.56
CA ILE A 106 -1.63 -18.96 -6.45
C ILE A 106 -0.83 -18.66 -5.18
N ILE A 107 -0.42 -17.41 -4.97
CA ILE A 107 0.35 -17.02 -3.77
C ILE A 107 -0.43 -17.28 -2.49
N MET A 108 -1.71 -16.93 -2.45
CA MET A 108 -2.57 -17.16 -1.30
C MET A 108 -2.62 -18.65 -0.94
N LYS A 109 -2.85 -19.52 -1.92
CA LYS A 109 -2.88 -20.97 -1.74
C LYS A 109 -1.55 -21.53 -1.24
N GLU A 110 -0.43 -21.14 -1.87
CA GLU A 110 0.91 -21.61 -1.47
C GLU A 110 1.29 -21.17 -0.04
N VAL A 111 0.92 -19.94 0.35
CA VAL A 111 1.12 -19.42 1.72
C VAL A 111 0.29 -20.21 2.74
N GLU A 112 -0.98 -20.52 2.41
CA GLU A 112 -1.87 -21.33 3.26
C GLU A 112 -1.34 -22.77 3.42
N GLU A 113 -0.98 -23.44 2.31
CA GLU A 113 -0.47 -24.80 2.32
C GLU A 113 0.79 -24.97 3.18
N LYS A 114 1.64 -23.93 3.22
CA LYS A 114 2.86 -23.93 4.03
C LYS A 114 2.70 -23.29 5.40
N ASN A 115 1.53 -22.78 5.72
CA ASN A 115 1.25 -22.03 6.96
C ASN A 115 2.28 -20.91 7.19
N LEU A 116 2.61 -20.16 6.13
CA LEU A 116 3.58 -19.08 6.19
C LEU A 116 2.92 -17.75 6.53
N TYR A 117 3.67 -16.90 7.23
CA TYR A 117 3.26 -15.53 7.45
C TYR A 117 3.52 -14.68 6.19
N LEU A 118 2.48 -14.02 5.69
CA LEU A 118 2.58 -13.02 4.64
C LEU A 118 1.82 -11.76 5.05
N GLN A 119 2.49 -10.60 4.95
CA GLN A 119 1.89 -9.27 5.14
C GLN A 119 2.08 -8.44 3.88
N VAL A 120 0.99 -7.85 3.38
CA VAL A 120 1.02 -6.94 2.23
C VAL A 120 1.18 -5.50 2.70
N GLY A 121 1.97 -4.71 1.98
CA GLY A 121 2.33 -3.32 2.29
C GLY A 121 1.19 -2.31 2.04
N PHE A 122 0.03 -2.50 2.65
CA PHE A 122 -1.04 -1.50 2.71
C PHE A 122 -0.83 -0.60 3.94
N MET A 123 0.17 0.27 3.86
CA MET A 123 0.67 1.09 4.96
C MET A 123 -0.42 1.95 5.62
N ARG A 124 -1.50 2.33 4.92
CA ARG A 124 -2.56 3.17 5.51
C ARG A 124 -3.30 2.49 6.66
N ARG A 125 -3.35 1.15 6.70
CA ARG A 125 -3.89 0.40 7.84
C ARG A 125 -3.06 0.55 9.12
N PHE A 126 -1.85 1.13 9.02
CA PHE A 126 -0.93 1.40 10.14
C PHE A 126 -0.73 2.90 10.39
N ASP A 127 -1.41 3.75 9.63
CA ASP A 127 -1.42 5.20 9.86
C ASP A 127 -2.20 5.52 11.15
N PRO A 128 -1.62 6.30 12.08
CA PRO A 128 -2.26 6.56 13.37
C PRO A 128 -3.69 7.12 13.27
N GLY A 129 -3.95 7.97 12.26
CA GLY A 129 -5.28 8.53 12.02
C GLY A 129 -6.28 7.46 11.60
N HIS A 130 -5.92 6.62 10.62
CA HIS A 130 -6.77 5.53 10.15
C HIS A 130 -7.01 4.47 11.23
N VAL A 131 -5.97 4.11 12.01
CA VAL A 131 -6.09 3.19 13.15
C VAL A 131 -7.05 3.73 14.21
N ALA A 132 -6.96 5.02 14.54
CA ALA A 132 -7.87 5.66 15.50
C ALA A 132 -9.32 5.67 15.00
N ALA A 133 -9.53 6.01 13.72
CA ALA A 133 -10.84 6.00 13.09
C ALA A 133 -11.46 4.59 13.07
N LYS A 134 -10.69 3.58 12.62
CA LYS A 134 -11.12 2.17 12.61
C LYS A 134 -11.51 1.69 14.00
N LYS A 135 -10.70 2.00 15.00
CA LYS A 135 -11.01 1.65 16.40
C LYS A 135 -12.35 2.25 16.87
N MET A 136 -12.61 3.52 16.57
CA MET A 136 -13.89 4.14 16.93
C MET A 136 -15.08 3.48 16.25
N ILE A 137 -14.92 3.09 15.00
CA ILE A 137 -15.96 2.41 14.22
C ILE A 137 -16.21 1.00 14.79
N ASP A 138 -15.15 0.21 15.03
CA ASP A 138 -15.26 -1.16 15.58
C ASP A 138 -15.85 -1.18 16.98
N GLU A 139 -15.58 -0.15 17.80
CA GLU A 139 -16.19 0.02 19.12
C GLU A 139 -17.65 0.49 19.06
N GLY A 140 -18.23 0.67 17.85
CA GLY A 140 -19.60 1.12 17.63
C GLY A 140 -19.86 2.59 17.99
N LYS A 141 -18.80 3.39 18.26
CA LYS A 141 -18.94 4.78 18.72
C LYS A 141 -19.44 5.75 17.66
N CYS A 142 -19.44 5.32 16.39
CA CYS A 142 -19.94 6.10 15.26
C CYS A 142 -21.36 5.67 14.83
N GLY A 143 -21.93 4.66 15.51
CA GLY A 143 -23.09 3.96 14.99
C GLY A 143 -22.72 3.15 13.73
N LYS A 144 -23.72 2.70 12.97
CA LYS A 144 -23.47 2.01 11.69
C LYS A 144 -22.86 2.97 10.68
N PRO A 145 -21.66 2.71 10.11
CA PRO A 145 -21.14 3.49 9.00
C PRO A 145 -22.05 3.34 7.77
N ILE A 146 -22.36 4.42 7.08
CA ILE A 146 -23.30 4.43 5.95
C ILE A 146 -22.68 4.98 4.67
N TYR A 147 -21.66 5.82 4.78
CA TYR A 147 -21.02 6.45 3.64
C TYR A 147 -19.52 6.64 3.90
N LEU A 148 -18.71 6.44 2.84
CA LEU A 148 -17.28 6.73 2.84
C LEU A 148 -16.96 7.70 1.70
N HIS A 149 -16.14 8.71 1.98
CA HIS A 149 -15.43 9.47 0.96
C HIS A 149 -13.94 9.38 1.21
N ASP A 150 -13.20 8.87 0.24
CA ASP A 150 -11.74 8.82 0.25
C ASP A 150 -11.18 9.67 -0.89
N CYS A 151 -10.08 10.36 -0.62
CA CYS A 151 -9.44 11.26 -1.56
C CYS A 151 -7.93 11.01 -1.54
N GLN A 152 -7.36 10.73 -2.70
CA GLN A 152 -5.91 10.67 -2.90
C GLN A 152 -5.49 11.54 -4.07
N ARG A 153 -4.61 12.50 -3.80
CA ARG A 153 -4.05 13.39 -4.81
C ARG A 153 -2.54 13.44 -4.70
N ASP A 154 -1.88 13.02 -5.77
CA ASP A 154 -0.43 13.11 -5.89
C ASP A 154 -0.03 14.47 -6.48
N PRO A 155 1.09 15.06 -6.04
CA PRO A 155 1.50 16.40 -6.45
C PRO A 155 1.87 16.51 -7.93
N ASN A 156 2.40 15.45 -8.50
CA ASN A 156 2.90 15.42 -9.88
C ASN A 156 2.55 14.10 -10.55
N GLY A 157 2.32 14.18 -11.87
CA GLY A 157 2.14 12.98 -12.68
C GLY A 157 3.41 12.11 -12.69
N PRO A 158 3.27 10.79 -12.89
CA PRO A 158 4.40 9.87 -12.94
C PRO A 158 5.22 10.11 -14.21
N PRO A 159 6.52 9.74 -14.20
CA PRO A 159 7.30 9.71 -15.41
C PRO A 159 6.63 8.84 -16.50
N PRO A 160 6.60 9.25 -17.77
CA PRO A 160 5.94 8.48 -18.84
C PRO A 160 6.41 7.02 -18.94
N ALA A 161 7.70 6.75 -18.67
CA ALA A 161 8.27 5.41 -18.71
C ALA A 161 7.76 4.49 -17.56
N TYR A 162 7.20 5.06 -16.49
CA TYR A 162 6.68 4.31 -15.35
C TYR A 162 5.26 3.77 -15.60
N VAL A 163 4.41 4.56 -16.26
CA VAL A 163 2.96 4.27 -16.40
C VAL A 163 2.67 2.90 -17.02
N PRO A 164 3.35 2.46 -18.09
CA PRO A 164 3.08 1.13 -18.67
C PRO A 164 3.34 -0.03 -17.71
N GLN A 165 4.15 0.20 -16.68
CA GLN A 165 4.54 -0.82 -15.69
C GLN A 165 3.72 -0.73 -14.39
N SER A 166 2.90 0.34 -14.24
CA SER A 166 2.17 0.60 -13.00
C SER A 166 0.78 -0.05 -12.93
N GLY A 167 0.25 -0.52 -14.05
CA GLY A 167 -1.14 -1.00 -14.17
C GLY A 167 -2.18 0.12 -14.34
N GLY A 168 -1.74 1.39 -14.48
CA GLY A 168 -2.61 2.56 -14.65
C GLY A 168 -3.12 3.16 -13.33
N LEU A 169 -3.88 4.26 -13.43
CA LEU A 169 -4.30 5.07 -12.28
C LEU A 169 -5.00 4.26 -11.20
N PHE A 170 -5.94 3.39 -11.58
CA PHE A 170 -6.75 2.64 -10.62
C PHE A 170 -5.96 1.55 -9.90
N VAL A 171 -5.01 0.90 -10.57
CA VAL A 171 -4.15 -0.14 -9.95
C VAL A 171 -3.04 0.49 -9.13
N ASP A 172 -2.40 1.54 -9.64
CA ASP A 172 -1.26 2.15 -8.98
C ASP A 172 -1.66 2.95 -7.73
N MET A 173 -2.72 3.76 -7.85
CA MET A 173 -3.15 4.67 -6.79
C MET A 173 -4.36 4.15 -6.01
N ALA A 174 -5.50 3.93 -6.68
CA ALA A 174 -6.76 3.62 -6.00
C ALA A 174 -6.76 2.30 -5.24
N ILE A 175 -5.81 1.42 -5.47
CA ILE A 175 -5.67 0.17 -4.70
C ILE A 175 -5.57 0.43 -3.19
N HIS A 176 -4.93 1.52 -2.78
CA HIS A 176 -4.85 1.92 -1.38
C HIS A 176 -6.19 2.38 -0.82
N ASP A 177 -6.93 3.16 -1.61
CA ASP A 177 -8.23 3.71 -1.23
C ASP A 177 -9.30 2.62 -1.18
N LEU A 178 -9.24 1.67 -2.12
CA LEU A 178 -10.11 0.49 -2.16
C LEU A 178 -9.86 -0.45 -0.96
N ASP A 179 -8.59 -0.63 -0.57
CA ASP A 179 -8.22 -1.39 0.62
C ASP A 179 -8.73 -0.68 1.89
N VAL A 180 -8.50 0.62 2.02
CA VAL A 180 -8.98 1.42 3.16
C VAL A 180 -10.50 1.38 3.23
N ALA A 181 -11.20 1.55 2.11
CA ALA A 181 -12.66 1.53 2.07
C ALA A 181 -13.22 0.21 2.61
N ARG A 182 -12.71 -0.92 2.12
CA ARG A 182 -13.11 -2.26 2.57
C ARG A 182 -12.80 -2.48 4.05
N TRP A 183 -11.59 -2.13 4.48
CA TRP A 183 -11.12 -2.32 5.85
C TRP A 183 -11.85 -1.42 6.84
N ILE A 184 -11.96 -0.11 6.58
CA ILE A 184 -12.53 0.84 7.54
C ILE A 184 -14.03 0.67 7.69
N MET A 185 -14.74 0.38 6.58
CA MET A 185 -16.17 0.10 6.60
C MET A 185 -16.48 -1.28 7.21
N GLY A 186 -15.50 -2.20 7.25
CA GLY A 186 -15.65 -3.54 7.82
C GLY A 186 -16.62 -4.44 7.05
N ARG A 187 -16.71 -4.27 5.73
CA ARG A 187 -17.65 -4.99 4.85
C ARG A 187 -17.17 -5.00 3.41
N GLU A 188 -17.67 -5.95 2.64
CA GLU A 188 -17.25 -6.15 1.27
C GLU A 188 -17.91 -5.17 0.28
N ILE A 189 -17.16 -4.80 -0.77
CA ILE A 189 -17.62 -3.92 -1.86
C ILE A 189 -18.23 -4.81 -2.95
N THR A 190 -19.51 -4.73 -3.17
CA THR A 190 -20.24 -5.61 -4.11
C THR A 190 -20.24 -5.12 -5.55
N GLU A 191 -20.16 -3.81 -5.77
CA GLU A 191 -20.16 -3.20 -7.10
C GLU A 191 -19.31 -1.93 -7.12
N VAL A 192 -18.64 -1.68 -8.25
CA VAL A 192 -17.89 -0.44 -8.52
C VAL A 192 -18.32 0.17 -9.84
N TYR A 193 -18.37 1.52 -9.88
CA TYR A 193 -18.47 2.30 -11.11
C TYR A 193 -17.34 3.33 -11.12
N ALA A 194 -16.50 3.31 -12.17
CA ALA A 194 -15.38 4.22 -12.29
C ALA A 194 -15.51 5.10 -13.54
N THR A 195 -15.11 6.36 -13.40
CA THR A 195 -14.98 7.33 -14.48
C THR A 195 -13.66 8.07 -14.35
N GLY A 196 -13.19 8.69 -15.42
CA GLY A 196 -11.93 9.44 -15.39
C GLY A 196 -11.68 10.21 -16.67
N ALA A 197 -10.70 11.10 -16.62
CA ALA A 197 -10.32 11.94 -17.74
C ALA A 197 -8.81 12.20 -17.77
N VAL A 198 -8.28 12.51 -18.93
CA VAL A 198 -6.95 13.09 -19.09
C VAL A 198 -7.12 14.60 -19.13
N LEU A 199 -6.72 15.28 -18.05
CA LEU A 199 -6.89 16.72 -17.87
C LEU A 199 -5.58 17.50 -18.05
N LYS A 200 -4.45 16.89 -17.77
CA LYS A 200 -3.13 17.54 -17.79
C LYS A 200 -2.08 16.75 -18.58
N HIS A 201 -2.00 15.45 -18.42
CA HIS A 201 -0.91 14.62 -18.95
C HIS A 201 -1.32 13.91 -20.25
N GLU A 202 -1.35 14.63 -21.36
CA GLU A 202 -1.84 14.17 -22.67
C GLU A 202 -1.30 12.80 -23.14
N PHE A 203 -0.04 12.45 -22.78
CA PHE A 203 0.57 11.16 -23.13
C PHE A 203 -0.20 9.94 -22.59
N LEU A 204 -1.01 10.11 -21.55
CA LEU A 204 -1.81 9.03 -20.96
C LEU A 204 -2.91 8.53 -21.91
N LYS A 205 -3.36 9.37 -22.85
CA LYS A 205 -4.33 8.95 -23.88
C LYS A 205 -3.81 7.81 -24.74
N GLU A 206 -2.50 7.85 -25.09
CA GLU A 206 -1.86 6.82 -25.90
C GLU A 206 -1.72 5.49 -25.11
N LEU A 207 -1.73 5.55 -23.78
CA LEU A 207 -1.65 4.42 -22.88
C LEU A 207 -3.03 3.91 -22.43
N ASN A 208 -4.11 4.55 -22.90
CA ASN A 208 -5.48 4.26 -22.48
C ASN A 208 -5.67 4.33 -20.95
N ASP A 209 -5.01 5.33 -20.34
CA ASP A 209 -5.02 5.66 -18.92
C ASP A 209 -5.49 7.11 -18.70
N VAL A 210 -5.70 7.51 -17.46
CA VAL A 210 -6.21 8.83 -17.04
C VAL A 210 -5.34 9.42 -15.93
N ASP A 211 -5.42 10.74 -15.73
CA ASP A 211 -4.73 11.43 -14.63
C ASP A 211 -5.65 11.89 -13.50
N ASP A 212 -6.95 11.86 -13.74
CA ASP A 212 -7.99 12.10 -12.75
C ASP A 212 -9.08 11.04 -12.86
N GLY A 213 -9.55 10.51 -11.74
CA GLY A 213 -10.57 9.47 -11.70
C GLY A 213 -11.43 9.50 -10.44
N GLN A 214 -12.61 8.94 -10.57
CA GLN A 214 -13.54 8.73 -9.45
C GLN A 214 -14.08 7.31 -9.50
N ILE A 215 -14.30 6.71 -8.33
CA ILE A 215 -14.90 5.39 -8.18
C ILE A 215 -16.07 5.49 -7.21
N LEU A 216 -17.27 5.15 -7.67
CA LEU A 216 -18.43 4.93 -6.81
C LEU A 216 -18.44 3.48 -6.34
N LEU A 217 -18.74 3.28 -5.06
CA LEU A 217 -18.77 1.98 -4.40
C LEU A 217 -20.17 1.67 -3.88
N ARG A 218 -20.56 0.40 -3.96
CA ARG A 218 -21.66 -0.19 -3.20
C ARG A 218 -21.15 -1.28 -2.29
N PHE A 219 -21.57 -1.23 -1.04
CA PHE A 219 -21.25 -2.26 -0.04
C PHE A 219 -22.42 -3.24 0.11
N GLU A 220 -22.12 -4.46 0.58
CA GLU A 220 -23.07 -5.57 0.74
C GLU A 220 -24.31 -5.24 1.58
N ASP A 221 -24.21 -4.29 2.50
CA ASP A 221 -25.28 -3.87 3.39
C ASP A 221 -26.05 -2.62 2.93
N GLY A 222 -25.81 -2.16 1.69
CA GLY A 222 -26.38 -0.98 1.09
C GLY A 222 -25.63 0.32 1.38
N GLY A 223 -24.52 0.29 2.13
CA GLY A 223 -23.61 1.43 2.26
C GLY A 223 -23.04 1.86 0.91
N MET A 224 -22.62 3.11 0.81
CA MET A 224 -22.05 3.70 -0.40
C MET A 224 -20.69 4.33 -0.12
N GLY A 225 -19.89 4.50 -1.17
CA GLY A 225 -18.63 5.23 -1.10
C GLY A 225 -18.28 5.95 -2.39
N LEU A 226 -17.43 6.95 -2.24
CA LEU A 226 -16.77 7.66 -3.33
C LEU A 226 -15.29 7.69 -3.06
N ILE A 227 -14.50 7.28 -4.04
CA ILE A 227 -13.05 7.48 -4.07
C ILE A 227 -12.72 8.49 -5.16
N GLU A 228 -11.96 9.51 -4.81
CA GLU A 228 -11.43 10.52 -5.73
C GLU A 228 -9.91 10.37 -5.81
N ILE A 229 -9.38 10.19 -7.01
CA ILE A 229 -7.93 10.04 -7.27
C ILE A 229 -7.47 11.00 -8.34
N SER A 230 -6.33 11.67 -8.10
CA SER A 230 -5.76 12.64 -9.02
C SER A 230 -4.24 12.63 -8.99
N ARG A 231 -3.61 12.83 -10.16
CA ARG A 231 -2.17 13.08 -10.31
C ARG A 231 -1.86 14.56 -10.52
N ASN A 232 -2.78 15.45 -10.12
CA ASN A 232 -2.76 16.88 -10.46
C ASN A 232 -2.91 17.81 -9.25
N ALA A 233 -2.35 17.46 -8.10
CA ALA A 233 -2.54 18.19 -6.84
C ALA A 233 -1.66 19.44 -6.64
N ASN A 234 -0.98 19.92 -7.69
CA ASN A 234 -0.20 21.16 -7.63
C ASN A 234 0.77 21.25 -6.43
N ASP A 235 1.72 20.33 -6.37
CA ASP A 235 2.78 20.24 -5.37
C ASP A 235 2.33 19.86 -3.94
N VAL A 236 1.10 19.39 -3.76
CA VAL A 236 0.59 18.89 -2.47
C VAL A 236 0.30 17.39 -2.56
N TYR A 237 0.73 16.62 -1.56
CA TYR A 237 0.32 15.23 -1.37
C TYR A 237 -0.87 15.20 -0.40
N ASP A 238 -2.08 15.04 -0.93
CA ASP A 238 -3.33 15.15 -0.18
C ASP A 238 -4.04 13.79 -0.12
N VAL A 239 -4.12 13.20 1.08
CA VAL A 239 -4.84 11.94 1.32
C VAL A 239 -5.72 12.08 2.54
N ARG A 240 -7.02 11.92 2.33
CA ARG A 240 -8.06 12.12 3.34
C ARG A 240 -9.14 11.07 3.23
N THR A 241 -9.63 10.61 4.38
CA THR A 241 -10.74 9.65 4.49
C THR A 241 -11.83 10.23 5.39
N GLU A 242 -13.05 10.25 4.93
CA GLU A 242 -14.23 10.61 5.70
C GLU A 242 -15.16 9.41 5.77
N VAL A 243 -15.61 9.06 6.98
CA VAL A 243 -16.66 8.04 7.18
C VAL A 243 -17.80 8.65 7.96
N ILE A 244 -18.98 8.61 7.38
CA ILE A 244 -20.23 9.06 8.03
C ILE A 244 -20.92 7.84 8.63
N GLY A 245 -21.10 7.86 9.94
CA GLY A 245 -21.92 6.91 10.67
C GLY A 245 -23.26 7.52 11.06
N LEU A 246 -24.18 6.69 11.52
CA LEU A 246 -25.51 7.14 11.94
C LEU A 246 -25.48 8.06 13.17
N GLU A 247 -24.43 8.01 13.98
CA GLU A 247 -24.32 8.80 15.22
C GLU A 247 -23.19 9.84 15.13
N LYS A 248 -22.05 9.48 14.54
CA LYS A 248 -20.87 10.35 14.41
C LYS A 248 -20.15 10.09 13.10
N SER A 249 -19.46 11.11 12.62
CA SER A 249 -18.53 11.02 11.50
C SER A 249 -17.09 11.04 12.01
N VAL A 250 -16.19 10.38 11.27
CA VAL A 250 -14.75 10.45 11.47
C VAL A 250 -14.09 11.02 10.23
N PHE A 251 -13.06 11.83 10.45
CA PHE A 251 -12.27 12.45 9.40
C PHE A 251 -10.80 12.12 9.67
N VAL A 252 -10.13 11.55 8.67
CA VAL A 252 -8.70 11.28 8.69
C VAL A 252 -8.05 12.14 7.63
N GLY A 253 -7.05 12.89 7.99
CA GLY A 253 -6.27 13.73 7.10
C GLY A 253 -5.19 14.44 7.89
N GLN A 254 -4.17 14.89 7.19
CA GLN A 254 -3.13 15.72 7.76
C GLN A 254 -2.81 16.83 6.77
N ASP A 255 -3.30 18.01 7.07
CA ASP A 255 -3.08 19.18 6.22
C ASP A 255 -1.73 19.85 6.51
N GLN A 256 -1.26 19.76 7.76
CA GLN A 256 -0.07 20.46 8.25
C GLN A 256 1.02 19.45 8.65
N MET A 257 2.23 19.65 8.11
CA MET A 257 3.40 18.79 8.42
C MET A 257 4.07 19.16 9.71
N THR A 258 4.34 20.44 9.92
CA THR A 258 4.98 20.96 11.13
C THR A 258 3.94 21.68 12.01
N PRO A 259 3.91 21.49 13.32
CA PRO A 259 2.95 22.19 14.19
C PRO A 259 3.26 23.69 14.31
N PHE A 260 3.36 24.38 13.18
CA PHE A 260 3.72 25.79 13.04
C PHE A 260 2.88 26.46 11.96
N LYS A 261 2.28 27.61 12.30
CA LYS A 261 1.48 28.45 11.39
C LYS A 261 1.97 29.88 11.43
N VAL A 262 1.99 30.55 10.28
CA VAL A 262 2.11 32.00 10.20
C VAL A 262 0.72 32.59 10.09
N VAL A 263 0.40 33.53 10.97
CA VAL A 263 -0.90 34.20 11.00
C VAL A 263 -0.68 35.71 10.87
N GLY A 264 -1.23 36.31 9.83
CA GLY A 264 -1.15 37.76 9.59
C GLY A 264 -1.68 38.16 8.23
N GLY A 265 -1.95 39.46 8.01
CA GLY A 265 -2.42 39.94 6.72
C GLY A 265 -3.74 39.33 6.23
N GLN A 266 -4.58 38.85 7.13
CA GLN A 266 -5.82 38.11 6.85
C GLN A 266 -5.58 36.72 6.23
N GLU A 267 -4.39 36.16 6.38
CA GLU A 267 -3.99 34.85 5.85
C GLU A 267 -3.44 33.96 6.96
N ILE A 268 -3.58 32.65 6.77
CA ILE A 268 -2.94 31.61 7.53
C ILE A 268 -2.14 30.75 6.54
N THR A 269 -0.83 30.65 6.75
CA THR A 269 0.04 29.79 5.95
C THR A 269 0.73 28.77 6.84
N TYR A 270 0.88 27.55 6.32
CA TYR A 270 1.58 26.44 6.95
C TYR A 270 2.15 25.52 5.88
N ASP A 271 3.10 24.69 6.28
CA ASP A 271 3.70 23.71 5.39
C ASP A 271 2.77 22.50 5.20
N MET A 272 2.75 21.96 3.98
CA MET A 272 2.02 20.74 3.63
C MET A 272 2.99 19.70 3.10
N SER A 273 2.64 18.42 3.23
CA SER A 273 3.42 17.36 2.59
C SER A 273 3.31 17.45 1.07
N ASN A 274 4.44 17.30 0.39
CA ASN A 274 4.49 17.13 -1.06
C ASN A 274 4.95 15.71 -1.47
N TRP A 275 4.95 14.77 -0.51
CA TRP A 275 5.58 13.48 -0.69
C TRP A 275 4.96 12.41 0.22
N VAL A 276 4.77 11.20 -0.32
CA VAL A 276 4.15 10.08 0.41
C VAL A 276 4.85 9.75 1.73
N LEU A 277 6.19 9.72 1.74
CA LEU A 277 6.95 9.44 2.97
C LEU A 277 6.90 10.58 4.00
N GLY A 278 6.58 11.80 3.58
CA GLY A 278 6.29 12.88 4.50
C GLY A 278 4.97 12.65 5.24
N ARG A 279 3.91 12.33 4.49
CA ARG A 279 2.56 12.09 5.05
C ARG A 279 2.47 10.78 5.85
N PHE A 280 3.08 9.70 5.36
CA PHE A 280 2.92 8.34 5.88
C PHE A 280 4.17 7.77 6.54
N LYS A 281 5.12 8.62 6.95
CA LYS A 281 6.37 8.17 7.59
C LYS A 281 6.14 7.19 8.74
N ASP A 282 5.22 7.55 9.65
CA ASP A 282 4.92 6.71 10.81
C ASP A 282 4.19 5.43 10.41
N ALA A 283 3.34 5.49 9.39
CA ALA A 283 2.64 4.31 8.87
C ALA A 283 3.63 3.26 8.36
N TYR A 284 4.63 3.66 7.56
CA TYR A 284 5.68 2.77 7.04
C TYR A 284 6.55 2.17 8.16
N VAL A 285 6.82 2.90 9.23
CA VAL A 285 7.53 2.36 10.41
C VAL A 285 6.63 1.38 11.16
N ASN A 286 5.37 1.75 11.38
CA ASN A 286 4.42 0.95 12.15
C ASN A 286 4.08 -0.37 11.44
N GLU A 287 3.93 -0.39 10.10
CA GLU A 287 3.67 -1.63 9.37
C GLU A 287 4.85 -2.60 9.45
N MET A 288 6.08 -2.09 9.36
CA MET A 288 7.28 -2.91 9.52
C MET A 288 7.43 -3.41 10.95
N GLN A 289 7.14 -2.56 11.96
CA GLN A 289 7.13 -3.00 13.36
C GLN A 289 6.06 -4.07 13.61
N ALA A 290 4.87 -3.95 13.00
CA ALA A 290 3.82 -4.97 13.08
C ALA A 290 4.28 -6.30 12.46
N PHE A 291 4.91 -6.26 11.28
CA PHE A 291 5.53 -7.44 10.67
C PHE A 291 6.50 -8.15 11.62
N VAL A 292 7.47 -7.40 12.17
CA VAL A 292 8.46 -7.92 13.11
C VAL A 292 7.81 -8.53 14.35
N THR A 293 6.85 -7.83 14.93
CA THR A 293 6.17 -8.27 16.14
C THR A 293 5.36 -9.54 15.89
N ASN A 294 4.55 -9.56 14.86
CA ASN A 294 3.65 -10.69 14.57
C ASN A 294 4.42 -11.95 14.15
N VAL A 295 5.49 -11.83 13.35
CA VAL A 295 6.34 -12.97 13.03
C VAL A 295 7.00 -13.57 14.28
N ARG A 296 7.50 -12.72 15.18
CA ARG A 296 8.16 -13.19 16.42
C ARG A 296 7.20 -13.80 17.44
N GLU A 297 5.98 -13.32 17.48
CA GLU A 297 4.96 -13.77 18.44
C GLU A 297 4.06 -14.88 17.89
N GLY A 298 4.14 -15.15 16.57
CA GLY A 298 3.26 -16.12 15.90
C GLY A 298 1.83 -15.63 15.75
N ASN A 299 1.62 -14.29 15.72
CA ASN A 299 0.31 -13.70 15.50
C ASN A 299 -0.05 -13.74 14.00
N PRO A 300 -1.34 -13.76 13.64
CA PRO A 300 -1.76 -13.66 12.24
C PRO A 300 -1.43 -12.29 11.64
N SER A 301 -1.29 -12.23 10.32
CA SER A 301 -1.09 -10.98 9.60
C SER A 301 -2.35 -10.11 9.63
N PRO A 302 -2.24 -8.81 9.99
CA PRO A 302 -3.36 -7.88 9.92
C PRO A 302 -3.71 -7.46 8.49
N VAL A 303 -2.83 -7.75 7.53
CA VAL A 303 -2.98 -7.48 6.09
C VAL A 303 -2.45 -8.69 5.33
N ASN A 304 -3.29 -9.68 5.12
CA ASN A 304 -2.87 -10.98 4.60
C ASN A 304 -2.96 -11.06 3.05
N ALA A 305 -2.69 -12.25 2.49
CA ALA A 305 -2.76 -12.48 1.05
C ALA A 305 -4.16 -12.23 0.46
N TYR A 306 -5.23 -12.50 1.22
CA TYR A 306 -6.60 -12.22 0.79
C TYR A 306 -6.85 -10.71 0.64
N ASP A 307 -6.30 -9.88 1.51
CA ASP A 307 -6.36 -8.42 1.36
C ASP A 307 -5.63 -7.97 0.08
N GLY A 308 -4.48 -8.58 -0.23
CA GLY A 308 -3.76 -8.36 -1.49
C GLY A 308 -4.57 -8.75 -2.72
N LEU A 309 -5.20 -9.93 -2.69
CA LEU A 309 -6.11 -10.41 -3.73
C LEU A 309 -7.29 -9.44 -3.93
N MET A 310 -7.94 -9.02 -2.86
CA MET A 310 -9.08 -8.10 -2.94
C MET A 310 -8.67 -6.72 -3.44
N GLY A 311 -7.51 -6.23 -3.04
CA GLY A 311 -6.96 -4.97 -3.55
C GLY A 311 -6.83 -4.97 -5.07
N ILE A 312 -6.17 -5.97 -5.64
CA ILE A 312 -6.02 -6.06 -7.11
C ILE A 312 -7.35 -6.33 -7.82
N LYS A 313 -8.20 -7.22 -7.28
CA LYS A 313 -9.51 -7.53 -7.85
C LYS A 313 -10.40 -6.29 -7.99
N LEU A 314 -10.46 -5.47 -6.95
CA LEU A 314 -11.23 -4.22 -6.94
C LEU A 314 -10.63 -3.18 -7.89
N ALA A 315 -9.30 -3.03 -7.93
CA ALA A 315 -8.62 -2.09 -8.82
C ALA A 315 -8.80 -2.45 -10.31
N LEU A 316 -8.72 -3.74 -10.64
CA LEU A 316 -9.02 -4.25 -11.99
C LEU A 316 -10.50 -4.09 -12.36
N ALA A 317 -11.41 -4.29 -11.41
CA ALA A 317 -12.84 -4.03 -11.62
C ALA A 317 -13.12 -2.54 -11.89
N ALA A 318 -12.45 -1.62 -11.16
CA ALA A 318 -12.54 -0.18 -11.43
C ALA A 318 -11.98 0.16 -12.82
N THR A 319 -10.82 -0.39 -13.20
CA THR A 319 -10.26 -0.24 -14.55
C THR A 319 -11.22 -0.74 -15.64
N LYS A 320 -11.84 -1.89 -15.41
CA LYS A 320 -12.83 -2.47 -16.34
C LYS A 320 -14.07 -1.59 -16.42
N SER A 321 -14.55 -1.09 -15.27
CA SER A 321 -15.71 -0.19 -15.20
C SER A 321 -15.48 1.09 -16.01
N PHE A 322 -14.31 1.71 -15.84
CA PHE A 322 -13.91 2.89 -16.62
C PHE A 322 -13.89 2.62 -18.13
N ARG A 323 -13.34 1.47 -18.56
CA ARG A 323 -13.24 1.12 -19.98
C ARG A 323 -14.57 0.77 -20.63
N GLU A 324 -15.48 0.19 -19.87
CA GLU A 324 -16.79 -0.30 -20.37
C GLU A 324 -17.95 0.65 -20.03
N ASP A 325 -17.69 1.73 -19.30
CA ASP A 325 -18.67 2.73 -18.83
C ASP A 325 -19.92 2.09 -18.18
N LYS A 326 -19.68 1.14 -17.27
CA LYS A 326 -20.74 0.42 -16.56
C LYS A 326 -20.34 -0.03 -15.16
N TRP A 327 -21.33 -0.30 -14.31
CA TRP A 327 -21.13 -0.95 -13.03
C TRP A 327 -20.55 -2.35 -13.21
N ILE A 328 -19.51 -2.69 -12.45
CA ILE A 328 -18.92 -4.01 -12.40
C ILE A 328 -19.22 -4.64 -11.05
N LYS A 329 -19.85 -5.83 -11.08
CA LYS A 329 -20.05 -6.66 -9.87
C LYS A 329 -18.75 -7.34 -9.47
N ILE A 330 -18.53 -7.43 -8.16
CA ILE A 330 -17.38 -8.12 -7.57
C ILE A 330 -17.83 -9.54 -7.20
N GLU A 331 -17.12 -10.51 -7.72
CA GLU A 331 -17.32 -11.93 -7.38
C GLU A 331 -16.32 -12.30 -6.27
N TYR A 332 -16.82 -12.91 -5.19
CA TYR A 332 -16.05 -13.32 -4.01
C TYR A 332 -15.75 -14.81 -4.00
#